data_9e40b4220b126ec77958cc560006c8d7
#
_entry.id   9e40b4220b126ec77958cc560006c8d7
#
_cell.length_a   1.000
_cell.length_b   1.000
_cell.length_c   1.000
_cell.angle_alpha   90.00
_cell.angle_beta   90.00
_cell.angle_gamma   90.00
#
_symmetry.space_group_name_H-M   'P 1'
#
loop_
_entity.id
_entity.type
_entity.pdbx_description
1 polymer ?
#
loop_
_entity_poly.entity_id
_entity_poly.type
_entity_poly.pdbx_seq_one_letter_code
_entity_poly.pdbx_strand_id
1 'polypeptide(L)'
;MAENTAFDSLYAHGFARVAAVTLPVAIADPVTNASRIVAAARQAHARGVAVAVFPELALTGYAIDDLLLQDALLETVHAQIRRIAADSEGLTPVLVFGAPIRHRNRLFNCAVVVKDGEVLGVAPKTYLPNYREFYEKRHFASGVGLEGEYLTLPGLRRAQQDQASAGPDGFEDDFEDELADEIEVPFGPDLIFRATDLPDLALHVEICEDMWVPVPPSARASLAGATLLVNLSGSPITIGRAEDRRQLVASASARCLAGYVYAAAGQGESTTDLAWDGQTMIYELGTLLAEGERFAAPHGERPTLTVADVDLGRITQERLRQGSFDDNARALEIGDGEFTEISFELEPPTDDLGLLRKVDRFPFVPDDPARLAQDCYEAYHIQVAGLEQRLRAIGTPKAVIGVSGGLDSTHALIVACKAMDRLGRPRSDVLAFTMPGFATGETSKGYATRLSQLLGVTFAELDIRRSAPSRPPRAPSGRSMRTCVRRVDRGRSPGPWPATAATTSAGPRTGSSRPC
;
A
#
# COMPACT_ATOMS: atom_id res chain seq x y z
N MET A 1 -13.18 16.82 -15.70
CA MET A 1 -13.78 17.72 -14.68
C MET A 1 -14.33 16.82 -13.60
N ALA A 2 -13.74 16.83 -12.40
CA ALA A 2 -14.25 16.04 -11.30
C ALA A 2 -15.60 16.63 -10.86
N GLU A 3 -16.68 16.13 -11.39
CA GLU A 3 -18.03 16.47 -10.97
C GLU A 3 -18.38 15.65 -9.72
N ASN A 4 -18.43 16.36 -8.60
CA ASN A 4 -19.22 16.05 -7.42
C ASN A 4 -19.04 14.65 -6.77
N THR A 5 -17.81 14.24 -6.51
CA THR A 5 -17.61 13.20 -5.51
C THR A 5 -18.01 13.80 -4.16
N ALA A 6 -19.02 13.23 -3.49
CA ALA A 6 -19.47 13.74 -2.20
C ALA A 6 -18.28 13.72 -1.22
N PHE A 7 -18.13 14.77 -0.43
CA PHE A 7 -17.02 14.91 0.52
C PHE A 7 -16.85 13.70 1.45
N ASP A 8 -17.93 12.97 1.73
CA ASP A 8 -17.94 11.82 2.63
C ASP A 8 -17.54 10.50 1.93
N SER A 9 -17.37 10.49 0.59
CA SER A 9 -16.89 9.29 -0.11
C SER A 9 -15.42 9.03 0.17
N LEU A 10 -15.06 7.80 0.55
CA LEU A 10 -13.66 7.38 0.75
C LEU A 10 -12.80 7.58 -0.50
N TYR A 11 -13.39 7.41 -1.68
CA TYR A 11 -12.72 7.57 -2.97
C TYR A 11 -12.33 9.02 -3.25
N ALA A 12 -13.12 9.99 -2.77
CA ALA A 12 -12.80 11.41 -2.85
C ALA A 12 -11.53 11.79 -2.06
N HIS A 13 -11.15 10.96 -1.10
CA HIS A 13 -9.98 11.15 -0.25
C HIS A 13 -8.78 10.30 -0.66
N GLY A 14 -8.82 9.67 -1.84
CA GLY A 14 -7.70 8.88 -2.37
C GLY A 14 -7.57 7.49 -1.74
N PHE A 15 -8.65 6.96 -1.12
CA PHE A 15 -8.69 5.56 -0.70
C PHE A 15 -9.28 4.69 -1.82
N ALA A 16 -8.87 3.42 -1.83
CA ALA A 16 -9.53 2.37 -2.61
C ALA A 16 -9.92 1.22 -1.69
N ARG A 17 -11.20 0.84 -1.70
CA ARG A 17 -11.67 -0.36 -1.02
C ARG A 17 -11.35 -1.59 -1.84
N VAL A 18 -10.62 -2.54 -1.27
CA VAL A 18 -10.21 -3.76 -1.95
C VAL A 18 -10.65 -5.00 -1.19
N ALA A 19 -10.83 -6.11 -1.89
CA ALA A 19 -11.23 -7.38 -1.31
C ALA A 19 -10.32 -8.52 -1.75
N ALA A 20 -9.83 -9.30 -0.80
CA ALA A 20 -9.29 -10.63 -1.02
C ALA A 20 -10.40 -11.66 -0.77
N VAL A 21 -10.66 -12.50 -1.76
CA VAL A 21 -11.78 -13.45 -1.74
C VAL A 21 -11.26 -14.87 -1.64
N THR A 22 -11.88 -15.72 -0.83
CA THR A 22 -11.73 -17.16 -0.93
C THR A 22 -13.08 -17.80 -1.21
N LEU A 23 -13.07 -18.81 -2.09
CA LEU A 23 -14.26 -19.50 -2.56
C LEU A 23 -14.22 -20.97 -2.12
N PRO A 24 -15.37 -21.58 -1.80
CA PRO A 24 -15.49 -23.02 -1.90
C PRO A 24 -15.37 -23.40 -3.38
N VAL A 25 -14.35 -24.20 -3.74
CA VAL A 25 -14.13 -24.60 -5.12
C VAL A 25 -14.89 -25.88 -5.46
N ALA A 26 -15.51 -25.95 -6.64
CA ALA A 26 -16.01 -27.18 -7.25
C ALA A 26 -14.94 -27.70 -8.21
N ILE A 27 -14.38 -28.88 -7.94
CA ILE A 27 -13.26 -29.45 -8.67
C ILE A 27 -13.65 -29.69 -10.13
N ALA A 28 -12.89 -29.12 -11.08
CA ALA A 28 -13.10 -29.22 -12.52
C ALA A 28 -14.52 -28.87 -13.00
N ASP A 29 -15.22 -27.97 -12.26
CA ASP A 29 -16.55 -27.46 -12.60
C ASP A 29 -16.53 -25.94 -12.78
N PRO A 30 -16.11 -25.43 -13.95
CA PRO A 30 -16.04 -24.01 -14.21
C PRO A 30 -17.41 -23.31 -14.13
N VAL A 31 -18.51 -24.00 -14.40
CA VAL A 31 -19.87 -23.43 -14.39
C VAL A 31 -20.29 -23.05 -12.97
N THR A 32 -20.09 -23.98 -12.03
CA THR A 32 -20.36 -23.73 -10.61
C THR A 32 -19.42 -22.66 -10.05
N ASN A 33 -18.12 -22.72 -10.37
CA ASN A 33 -17.13 -21.77 -9.89
C ASN A 33 -17.38 -20.35 -10.43
N ALA A 34 -17.73 -20.21 -11.70
CA ALA A 34 -18.14 -18.92 -12.28
C ALA A 34 -19.34 -18.30 -11.55
N SER A 35 -20.33 -19.12 -11.24
CA SER A 35 -21.50 -18.66 -10.49
C SER A 35 -21.12 -18.14 -9.08
N ARG A 36 -20.16 -18.79 -8.43
CA ARG A 36 -19.61 -18.36 -7.12
C ARG A 36 -18.78 -17.08 -7.23
N ILE A 37 -17.96 -16.94 -8.29
CA ILE A 37 -17.20 -15.72 -8.58
C ILE A 37 -18.17 -14.55 -8.78
N VAL A 38 -19.20 -14.69 -9.61
CA VAL A 38 -20.22 -13.66 -9.85
C VAL A 38 -20.98 -13.31 -8.56
N ALA A 39 -21.33 -14.31 -7.75
CA ALA A 39 -21.97 -14.07 -6.46
C ALA A 39 -21.07 -13.25 -5.50
N ALA A 40 -19.77 -13.52 -5.48
CA ALA A 40 -18.80 -12.73 -4.73
C ALA A 40 -18.62 -11.32 -5.30
N ALA A 41 -18.60 -11.18 -6.63
CA ALA A 41 -18.53 -9.88 -7.30
C ALA A 41 -19.71 -8.97 -6.92
N ARG A 42 -20.93 -9.51 -6.90
CA ARG A 42 -22.13 -8.78 -6.44
C ARG A 42 -22.05 -8.40 -4.95
N GLN A 43 -21.48 -9.25 -4.09
CA GLN A 43 -21.25 -8.89 -2.69
C GLN A 43 -20.18 -7.80 -2.55
N ALA A 44 -19.12 -7.84 -3.36
CA ALA A 44 -18.09 -6.82 -3.41
C ALA A 44 -18.66 -5.48 -3.88
N HIS A 45 -19.45 -5.48 -4.95
CA HIS A 45 -20.18 -4.31 -5.45
C HIS A 45 -21.06 -3.69 -4.37
N ALA A 46 -21.90 -4.48 -3.69
CA ALA A 46 -22.79 -4.00 -2.61
C ALA A 46 -22.01 -3.39 -1.42
N ARG A 47 -20.71 -3.65 -1.30
CA ARG A 47 -19.81 -3.09 -0.28
C ARG A 47 -18.96 -1.94 -0.83
N GLY A 48 -19.16 -1.55 -2.08
CA GLY A 48 -18.41 -0.51 -2.76
C GLY A 48 -16.92 -0.85 -2.96
N VAL A 49 -16.61 -2.10 -3.24
CA VAL A 49 -15.23 -2.57 -3.51
C VAL A 49 -14.79 -2.15 -4.91
N ALA A 50 -13.59 -1.60 -5.04
CA ALA A 50 -12.96 -1.25 -6.32
C ALA A 50 -12.27 -2.43 -7.01
N VAL A 51 -11.63 -3.32 -6.23
CA VAL A 51 -10.89 -4.48 -6.77
C VAL A 51 -11.19 -5.70 -5.92
N ALA A 52 -11.62 -6.79 -6.55
CA ALA A 52 -11.89 -8.08 -5.91
C ALA A 52 -10.94 -9.15 -6.51
N VAL A 53 -10.09 -9.72 -5.65
CA VAL A 53 -9.05 -10.67 -6.03
C VAL A 53 -9.43 -12.07 -5.56
N PHE A 54 -9.45 -13.01 -6.50
CA PHE A 54 -9.80 -14.41 -6.29
C PHE A 54 -8.54 -15.29 -6.33
N PRO A 55 -8.61 -16.56 -5.87
CA PRO A 55 -7.46 -17.44 -5.90
C PRO A 55 -6.97 -17.82 -7.30
N GLU A 56 -5.74 -18.31 -7.37
CA GLU A 56 -5.16 -18.98 -8.53
C GLU A 56 -6.05 -20.14 -8.97
N LEU A 57 -6.28 -20.26 -10.30
CA LEU A 57 -7.12 -21.29 -10.91
C LEU A 57 -8.53 -21.43 -10.26
N ALA A 58 -9.06 -20.33 -9.71
CA ALA A 58 -10.36 -20.32 -9.02
C ALA A 58 -11.52 -20.81 -9.89
N LEU A 59 -11.38 -20.73 -11.23
CA LEU A 59 -12.41 -21.17 -12.15
C LEU A 59 -12.48 -22.70 -12.32
N THR A 60 -11.37 -23.41 -12.07
CA THR A 60 -11.28 -24.86 -12.27
C THR A 60 -10.95 -25.66 -11.01
N GLY A 61 -10.31 -25.01 -10.03
CA GLY A 61 -9.53 -25.63 -8.98
C GLY A 61 -8.07 -25.81 -9.39
N TYR A 62 -7.18 -25.77 -8.42
CA TYR A 62 -5.73 -25.84 -8.62
C TYR A 62 -5.23 -27.27 -8.81
N ALA A 63 -5.62 -28.19 -7.91
CA ALA A 63 -5.11 -29.56 -7.86
C ALA A 63 -6.01 -30.54 -8.63
N ILE A 64 -6.07 -30.39 -9.97
CA ILE A 64 -6.91 -31.21 -10.86
C ILE A 64 -6.11 -32.01 -11.90
N ASP A 65 -4.78 -32.01 -11.76
CA ASP A 65 -3.85 -32.82 -12.55
C ASP A 65 -4.09 -32.75 -14.08
N ASP A 66 -4.06 -33.89 -14.77
CA ASP A 66 -4.20 -33.99 -16.22
C ASP A 66 -5.61 -33.59 -16.73
N LEU A 67 -6.58 -33.31 -15.84
CA LEU A 67 -7.85 -32.72 -16.26
C LEU A 67 -7.64 -31.33 -16.91
N LEU A 68 -6.58 -30.60 -16.51
CA LEU A 68 -6.19 -29.33 -17.12
C LEU A 68 -5.94 -29.43 -18.64
N LEU A 69 -5.63 -30.62 -19.15
CA LEU A 69 -5.34 -30.85 -20.58
C LEU A 69 -6.58 -31.29 -21.39
N GLN A 70 -7.76 -31.37 -20.75
CA GLN A 70 -8.98 -31.80 -21.43
C GLN A 70 -9.62 -30.64 -22.22
N ASP A 71 -9.85 -30.82 -23.51
CA ASP A 71 -10.47 -29.80 -24.38
C ASP A 71 -11.83 -29.35 -23.84
N ALA A 72 -12.68 -30.28 -23.43
CA ALA A 72 -14.00 -29.96 -22.88
C ALA A 72 -13.94 -29.06 -21.63
N LEU A 73 -12.92 -29.22 -20.78
CA LEU A 73 -12.70 -28.33 -19.64
C LEU A 73 -12.30 -26.93 -20.12
N LEU A 74 -11.34 -26.83 -21.04
CA LEU A 74 -10.82 -25.56 -21.54
C LEU A 74 -11.85 -24.76 -22.33
N GLU A 75 -12.67 -25.43 -23.14
CA GLU A 75 -13.81 -24.82 -23.84
C GLU A 75 -14.82 -24.26 -22.85
N THR A 76 -15.13 -25.02 -21.80
CA THR A 76 -16.01 -24.56 -20.71
C THR A 76 -15.41 -23.38 -19.97
N VAL A 77 -14.10 -23.37 -19.70
CA VAL A 77 -13.39 -22.23 -19.09
C VAL A 77 -13.58 -20.97 -19.92
N HIS A 78 -13.35 -21.04 -21.24
CA HIS A 78 -13.53 -19.89 -22.13
C HIS A 78 -14.99 -19.38 -22.11
N ALA A 79 -15.96 -20.29 -22.16
CA ALA A 79 -17.38 -19.92 -22.07
C ALA A 79 -17.71 -19.24 -20.74
N GLN A 80 -17.11 -19.69 -19.63
CA GLN A 80 -17.37 -19.09 -18.31
C GLN A 80 -16.62 -17.75 -18.11
N ILE A 81 -15.46 -17.53 -18.71
CA ILE A 81 -14.80 -16.21 -18.73
C ILE A 81 -15.73 -15.18 -19.38
N ARG A 82 -16.30 -15.52 -20.57
CA ARG A 82 -17.28 -14.65 -21.24
C ARG A 82 -18.49 -14.35 -20.37
N ARG A 83 -19.02 -15.37 -19.70
CA ARG A 83 -20.16 -15.22 -18.80
C ARG A 83 -19.82 -14.32 -17.62
N ILE A 84 -18.64 -14.49 -16.98
CA ILE A 84 -18.22 -13.63 -15.86
C ILE A 84 -18.08 -12.20 -16.34
N ALA A 85 -17.49 -11.97 -17.53
CA ALA A 85 -17.40 -10.64 -18.11
C ALA A 85 -18.82 -10.03 -18.29
N ALA A 86 -19.72 -10.70 -18.98
CA ALA A 86 -21.10 -10.22 -19.18
C ALA A 86 -21.83 -9.99 -17.85
N ASP A 87 -21.73 -10.91 -16.88
CA ASP A 87 -22.35 -10.78 -15.54
C ASP A 87 -21.69 -9.68 -14.67
N SER A 88 -20.55 -9.12 -15.06
CA SER A 88 -19.87 -8.00 -14.40
C SER A 88 -20.37 -6.62 -14.86
N GLU A 89 -21.17 -6.54 -15.91
CA GLU A 89 -21.73 -5.29 -16.41
C GLU A 89 -22.49 -4.55 -15.29
N GLY A 90 -22.20 -3.26 -15.12
CA GLY A 90 -22.78 -2.41 -14.06
C GLY A 90 -22.24 -2.71 -12.65
N LEU A 91 -21.24 -3.61 -12.48
CA LEU A 91 -20.61 -3.83 -11.20
C LEU A 91 -19.37 -2.96 -11.04
N THR A 92 -19.23 -2.31 -9.89
CA THR A 92 -18.07 -1.46 -9.56
C THR A 92 -16.73 -2.20 -9.59
N PRO A 93 -16.57 -3.42 -8.99
CA PRO A 93 -15.23 -3.98 -8.82
C PRO A 93 -14.61 -4.45 -10.13
N VAL A 94 -13.31 -4.15 -10.29
CA VAL A 94 -12.42 -4.93 -11.16
C VAL A 94 -12.30 -6.32 -10.56
N LEU A 95 -12.58 -7.35 -11.33
CA LEU A 95 -12.48 -8.76 -10.93
C LEU A 95 -11.16 -9.34 -11.43
N VAL A 96 -10.38 -9.95 -10.55
CA VAL A 96 -9.12 -10.61 -10.88
C VAL A 96 -9.20 -12.06 -10.42
N PHE A 97 -9.32 -13.01 -11.35
CA PHE A 97 -9.53 -14.42 -11.03
C PHE A 97 -8.64 -15.35 -11.86
N GLY A 98 -8.25 -16.48 -11.25
CA GLY A 98 -7.38 -17.47 -11.89
C GLY A 98 -8.11 -18.42 -12.82
N ALA A 99 -7.55 -18.68 -14.02
CA ALA A 99 -8.04 -19.62 -15.02
C ALA A 99 -6.91 -20.23 -15.84
N PRO A 100 -7.02 -21.50 -16.29
CA PRO A 100 -6.12 -22.07 -17.28
C PRO A 100 -6.52 -21.59 -18.68
N ILE A 101 -5.58 -21.05 -19.44
CA ILE A 101 -5.84 -20.51 -20.79
C ILE A 101 -4.87 -21.11 -21.79
N ARG A 102 -5.42 -21.64 -22.91
CA ARG A 102 -4.62 -22.07 -24.04
C ARG A 102 -4.31 -20.88 -24.94
N HIS A 103 -3.02 -20.67 -25.19
CA HIS A 103 -2.57 -19.73 -26.20
C HIS A 103 -1.61 -20.42 -27.15
N ARG A 104 -1.89 -20.38 -28.47
CA ARG A 104 -1.17 -21.16 -29.45
C ARG A 104 -1.17 -22.67 -29.08
N ASN A 105 0.00 -23.30 -28.97
CA ASN A 105 0.15 -24.72 -28.61
C ASN A 105 0.56 -24.95 -27.15
N ARG A 106 0.28 -23.99 -26.27
CA ARG A 106 0.66 -24.05 -24.85
C ARG A 106 -0.51 -23.73 -23.95
N LEU A 107 -0.50 -24.30 -22.78
CA LEU A 107 -1.42 -23.97 -21.68
C LEU A 107 -0.69 -23.07 -20.68
N PHE A 108 -1.36 -22.03 -20.21
CA PHE A 108 -0.86 -21.07 -19.23
C PHE A 108 -1.77 -21.02 -18.02
N ASN A 109 -1.18 -20.88 -16.84
CA ASN A 109 -1.87 -20.53 -15.61
C ASN A 109 -1.97 -19.01 -15.59
N CYS A 110 -3.19 -18.49 -15.68
CA CYS A 110 -3.41 -17.06 -15.93
C CYS A 110 -4.31 -16.43 -14.87
N ALA A 111 -4.11 -15.13 -14.67
CA ALA A 111 -5.07 -14.26 -14.02
C ALA A 111 -5.82 -13.47 -15.12
N VAL A 112 -7.12 -13.53 -15.10
CA VAL A 112 -8.02 -12.79 -15.98
C VAL A 112 -8.51 -11.56 -15.24
N VAL A 113 -8.38 -10.39 -15.88
CA VAL A 113 -8.83 -9.11 -15.33
C VAL A 113 -10.05 -8.64 -16.08
N VAL A 114 -11.16 -8.45 -15.36
CA VAL A 114 -12.47 -8.11 -15.93
C VAL A 114 -13.03 -6.87 -15.26
N LYS A 115 -13.61 -5.98 -16.04
CA LYS A 115 -14.35 -4.81 -15.57
C LYS A 115 -15.50 -4.52 -16.51
N ASP A 116 -16.69 -4.33 -15.95
CA ASP A 116 -17.87 -3.78 -16.61
C ASP A 116 -18.17 -4.39 -18.02
N GLY A 117 -18.30 -5.70 -18.06
CA GLY A 117 -18.59 -6.45 -19.29
C GLY A 117 -17.36 -6.82 -20.12
N GLU A 118 -16.19 -6.25 -19.86
CA GLU A 118 -14.98 -6.42 -20.67
C GLU A 118 -13.89 -7.22 -19.98
N VAL A 119 -13.14 -8.01 -20.76
CA VAL A 119 -11.85 -8.57 -20.35
C VAL A 119 -10.77 -7.54 -20.67
N LEU A 120 -10.22 -6.90 -19.65
CA LEU A 120 -9.19 -5.87 -19.81
C LEU A 120 -7.84 -6.44 -20.24
N GLY A 121 -7.52 -7.66 -19.79
CA GLY A 121 -6.27 -8.33 -20.09
C GLY A 121 -6.11 -9.63 -19.33
N VAL A 122 -5.07 -10.38 -19.70
CA VAL A 122 -4.74 -11.69 -19.13
C VAL A 122 -3.26 -11.75 -18.78
N ALA A 123 -2.94 -11.95 -17.50
CA ALA A 123 -1.58 -12.08 -17.03
C ALA A 123 -1.20 -13.55 -16.80
N PRO A 124 -0.26 -14.14 -17.57
CA PRO A 124 0.23 -15.50 -17.34
C PRO A 124 1.24 -15.53 -16.18
N LYS A 125 1.21 -16.61 -15.40
CA LYS A 125 2.20 -16.89 -14.34
C LYS A 125 3.61 -16.89 -14.91
N THR A 126 4.51 -16.09 -14.31
CA THR A 126 5.87 -15.93 -14.78
C THR A 126 6.76 -17.10 -14.35
N TYR A 127 6.71 -17.46 -13.07
CA TYR A 127 7.54 -18.51 -12.48
C TYR A 127 6.70 -19.71 -12.04
N LEU A 128 7.05 -20.88 -12.58
CA LEU A 128 6.33 -22.12 -12.32
C LEU A 128 7.10 -22.96 -11.27
N PRO A 129 6.52 -23.23 -10.10
CA PRO A 129 7.14 -24.12 -9.14
C PRO A 129 7.21 -25.54 -9.69
N ASN A 130 8.40 -26.17 -9.58
CA ASN A 130 8.63 -27.55 -10.02
C ASN A 130 9.62 -28.23 -9.08
N TYR A 131 9.30 -28.22 -7.79
CA TYR A 131 10.08 -28.77 -6.69
C TYR A 131 9.14 -29.21 -5.55
N ARG A 132 9.58 -30.12 -4.69
CA ARG A 132 8.81 -30.68 -3.59
C ARG A 132 7.46 -31.21 -4.08
N GLU A 133 6.36 -30.68 -3.54
CA GLU A 133 4.97 -31.00 -3.90
C GLU A 133 4.50 -30.42 -5.24
N PHE A 134 5.29 -29.55 -5.87
CA PHE A 134 4.90 -28.84 -7.09
C PHE A 134 5.50 -29.44 -8.35
N TYR A 135 4.69 -29.58 -9.40
CA TYR A 135 5.08 -30.03 -10.75
C TYR A 135 4.32 -29.30 -11.87
N GLU A 136 4.13 -27.97 -11.70
CA GLU A 136 3.38 -27.15 -12.65
C GLU A 136 3.92 -27.17 -14.07
N LYS A 137 5.24 -27.36 -14.25
CA LYS A 137 5.85 -27.47 -15.61
C LYS A 137 5.37 -28.70 -16.41
N ARG A 138 4.67 -29.64 -15.78
CA ARG A 138 3.99 -30.73 -16.46
C ARG A 138 2.83 -30.21 -17.32
N HIS A 139 2.10 -29.21 -16.84
CA HIS A 139 0.87 -28.73 -17.43
C HIS A 139 1.02 -27.34 -18.08
N PHE A 140 1.79 -26.46 -17.45
CA PHE A 140 1.83 -25.05 -17.82
C PHE A 140 3.17 -24.60 -18.42
N ALA A 141 3.07 -23.60 -19.29
CA ALA A 141 4.20 -22.83 -19.80
C ALA A 141 4.40 -21.56 -18.96
N SER A 142 5.65 -21.11 -18.89
CA SER A 142 6.02 -19.84 -18.25
C SER A 142 5.57 -18.64 -19.07
N GLY A 143 5.16 -17.57 -18.39
CA GLY A 143 4.87 -16.26 -18.99
C GLY A 143 6.10 -15.45 -19.39
N VAL A 144 7.32 -15.91 -19.09
CA VAL A 144 8.56 -15.22 -19.47
C VAL A 144 8.67 -15.11 -20.99
N GLY A 145 8.92 -13.90 -21.50
CA GLY A 145 9.08 -13.62 -22.93
C GLY A 145 7.74 -13.45 -23.68
N LEU A 146 6.67 -13.16 -22.95
CA LEU A 146 5.34 -12.87 -23.51
C LEU A 146 4.95 -11.40 -23.31
N GLU A 147 5.92 -10.55 -23.05
CA GLU A 147 5.69 -9.10 -22.90
C GLU A 147 5.18 -8.52 -24.23
N GLY A 148 4.07 -7.76 -24.16
CA GLY A 148 3.46 -7.10 -25.32
C GLY A 148 2.70 -8.04 -26.28
N GLU A 149 2.43 -9.29 -25.89
CA GLU A 149 1.61 -10.23 -26.70
C GLU A 149 0.12 -9.94 -26.53
N TYR A 150 -0.67 -10.50 -27.46
CA TYR A 150 -2.13 -10.45 -27.44
C TYR A 150 -2.71 -11.85 -27.53
N LEU A 151 -3.86 -12.03 -26.91
CA LEU A 151 -4.62 -13.27 -26.88
C LEU A 151 -5.98 -13.06 -27.53
N THR A 152 -6.33 -13.91 -28.50
CA THR A 152 -7.67 -13.95 -29.04
C THR A 152 -8.56 -14.81 -28.14
N LEU A 153 -9.66 -14.23 -27.64
CA LEU A 153 -10.67 -14.92 -26.87
C LEU A 153 -11.95 -15.05 -27.70
N PRO A 154 -12.27 -16.25 -28.22
CA PRO A 154 -13.41 -16.44 -29.12
C PRO A 154 -14.74 -16.04 -28.45
N GLY A 155 -15.57 -15.28 -29.16
CA GLY A 155 -16.93 -14.91 -28.78
C GLY A 155 -17.05 -13.89 -27.65
N LEU A 156 -16.02 -13.11 -27.38
CA LEU A 156 -16.14 -11.87 -26.61
C LEU A 156 -16.56 -10.73 -27.54
N ARG A 157 -17.60 -9.96 -27.14
CA ARG A 157 -18.01 -8.73 -27.82
C ARG A 157 -17.41 -7.53 -27.12
N ARG A 158 -16.97 -6.50 -27.87
CA ARG A 158 -16.74 -5.17 -27.30
C ARG A 158 -18.09 -4.64 -26.81
N ALA A 159 -18.14 -4.07 -25.61
CA ALA A 159 -19.25 -3.24 -25.19
C ALA A 159 -19.46 -2.18 -26.28
N GLN A 160 -20.70 -2.05 -26.76
CA GLN A 160 -21.06 -1.26 -27.95
C GLN A 160 -20.46 0.15 -27.86
N GLN A 161 -19.40 0.40 -28.62
CA GLN A 161 -19.09 1.74 -29.07
C GLN A 161 -20.10 2.08 -30.18
N ASP A 162 -21.17 2.77 -29.71
CA ASP A 162 -22.01 3.68 -30.48
C ASP A 162 -22.82 3.19 -31.69
N GLN A 163 -24.09 3.11 -31.46
CA GLN A 163 -25.16 3.49 -32.37
C GLN A 163 -24.88 4.86 -33.04
N ALA A 164 -24.00 4.94 -33.99
CA ALA A 164 -23.87 6.12 -34.84
C ALA A 164 -23.28 5.77 -36.22
N SER A 165 -23.91 4.87 -36.98
CA SER A 165 -23.91 4.89 -38.46
C SER A 165 -24.78 3.76 -39.01
N ALA A 166 -26.08 3.76 -38.69
CA ALA A 166 -27.03 3.06 -39.52
C ALA A 166 -27.35 3.98 -40.72
N GLY A 167 -26.65 3.80 -41.81
CA GLY A 167 -27.06 4.29 -43.14
C GLY A 167 -28.33 3.56 -43.58
N PRO A 168 -29.24 4.21 -44.35
CA PRO A 168 -30.54 3.67 -44.73
C PRO A 168 -30.50 2.80 -45.98
N ASP A 169 -29.60 1.86 -46.12
CA ASP A 169 -29.63 0.93 -47.28
C ASP A 169 -29.44 -0.51 -46.77
N GLY A 170 -30.59 -1.13 -46.51
CA GLY A 170 -30.68 -2.53 -46.13
C GLY A 170 -30.33 -3.47 -47.28
N PHE A 171 -29.21 -4.14 -47.14
CA PHE A 171 -28.96 -5.48 -47.68
C PHE A 171 -28.26 -6.24 -46.57
N GLU A 172 -29.01 -7.15 -45.94
CA GLU A 172 -28.51 -8.11 -44.94
C GLU A 172 -27.69 -9.17 -45.73
N ASP A 173 -26.35 -9.13 -45.60
CA ASP A 173 -25.48 -10.23 -45.98
C ASP A 173 -25.30 -11.11 -44.75
N ASP A 174 -26.17 -12.10 -44.58
CA ASP A 174 -26.24 -13.02 -43.43
C ASP A 174 -25.00 -13.96 -43.29
N PHE A 175 -23.95 -13.78 -44.05
CA PHE A 175 -22.78 -14.68 -44.11
C PHE A 175 -21.47 -14.07 -43.59
N GLU A 176 -21.42 -12.76 -43.27
CA GLU A 176 -20.20 -12.13 -42.73
C GLU A 176 -20.19 -11.98 -41.22
N ASP A 177 -21.29 -12.29 -40.51
CA ASP A 177 -21.45 -12.02 -39.06
C ASP A 177 -20.82 -13.08 -38.14
N GLU A 178 -20.39 -14.25 -38.62
CA GLU A 178 -19.79 -15.29 -37.76
C GLU A 178 -18.27 -15.13 -37.55
N LEU A 179 -17.58 -14.29 -38.30
CA LEU A 179 -16.13 -14.05 -38.21
C LEU A 179 -15.75 -12.69 -37.53
N ALA A 180 -16.74 -11.87 -37.22
CA ALA A 180 -16.53 -10.48 -36.77
C ALA A 180 -16.27 -10.31 -35.25
N ASP A 181 -16.29 -11.37 -34.46
CA ASP A 181 -16.38 -11.27 -32.99
C ASP A 181 -15.16 -11.81 -32.19
N GLU A 182 -13.98 -11.92 -32.82
CA GLU A 182 -12.78 -12.28 -32.05
C GLU A 182 -12.09 -11.04 -31.50
N ILE A 183 -12.20 -10.82 -30.17
CA ILE A 183 -11.50 -9.73 -29.49
C ILE A 183 -10.10 -10.17 -29.12
N GLU A 184 -9.11 -9.39 -29.51
CA GLU A 184 -7.75 -9.47 -29.00
C GLU A 184 -7.65 -8.68 -27.71
N VAL A 185 -7.17 -9.35 -26.65
CA VAL A 185 -6.89 -8.74 -25.35
C VAL A 185 -5.40 -8.77 -25.05
N PRO A 186 -4.83 -7.77 -24.34
CA PRO A 186 -3.44 -7.79 -23.91
C PRO A 186 -3.13 -9.07 -23.10
N PHE A 187 -2.00 -9.71 -23.42
CA PHE A 187 -1.57 -10.96 -22.82
C PHE A 187 -0.07 -10.90 -22.46
N GLY A 188 0.26 -10.77 -21.20
CA GLY A 188 1.66 -10.69 -20.78
C GLY A 188 1.82 -10.52 -19.26
N PRO A 189 3.03 -10.76 -18.74
CA PRO A 189 3.35 -10.52 -17.34
C PRO A 189 3.62 -9.02 -17.04
N ASP A 190 3.64 -8.19 -18.08
CA ASP A 190 3.98 -6.77 -18.08
C ASP A 190 2.75 -5.84 -18.06
N LEU A 191 1.61 -6.32 -17.58
CA LEU A 191 0.37 -5.53 -17.59
C LEU A 191 0.20 -4.69 -16.33
N ILE A 192 -0.15 -3.40 -16.53
CA ILE A 192 -0.61 -2.49 -15.47
C ILE A 192 -1.99 -1.95 -15.86
N PHE A 193 -2.97 -2.12 -14.99
CA PHE A 193 -4.34 -1.65 -15.19
C PHE A 193 -4.56 -0.38 -14.37
N ARG A 194 -4.83 0.74 -15.03
CA ARG A 194 -4.96 2.06 -14.40
C ARG A 194 -6.37 2.62 -14.52
N ALA A 195 -6.95 3.00 -13.38
CA ALA A 195 -8.22 3.71 -13.38
C ALA A 195 -8.03 5.17 -13.84
N THR A 196 -8.86 5.61 -14.80
CA THR A 196 -8.79 6.99 -15.34
C THR A 196 -9.42 8.02 -14.41
N ASP A 197 -10.43 7.61 -13.67
CA ASP A 197 -11.19 8.42 -12.72
C ASP A 197 -10.71 8.29 -11.26
N LEU A 198 -9.79 7.35 -10.99
CA LEU A 198 -9.03 7.23 -9.73
C LEU A 198 -7.53 7.00 -10.08
N PRO A 199 -6.80 8.03 -10.58
CA PRO A 199 -5.47 7.85 -11.21
C PRO A 199 -4.40 7.22 -10.32
N ASP A 200 -4.52 7.35 -8.99
CA ASP A 200 -3.61 6.71 -8.05
C ASP A 200 -3.87 5.19 -7.92
N LEU A 201 -4.93 4.64 -8.51
CA LEU A 201 -5.17 3.20 -8.59
C LEU A 201 -4.56 2.64 -9.87
N ALA A 202 -3.39 2.04 -9.73
CA ALA A 202 -2.71 1.29 -10.78
C ALA A 202 -2.44 -0.12 -10.27
N LEU A 203 -3.11 -1.11 -10.87
CA LEU A 203 -3.11 -2.50 -10.47
C LEU A 203 -2.10 -3.31 -11.27
N HIS A 204 -1.29 -4.14 -10.60
CA HIS A 204 -0.48 -5.19 -11.23
C HIS A 204 -0.78 -6.54 -10.61
N VAL A 205 -0.73 -7.59 -11.43
CA VAL A 205 -1.10 -8.96 -11.05
C VAL A 205 0.08 -9.89 -11.15
N GLU A 206 0.33 -10.65 -10.10
CA GLU A 206 1.28 -11.77 -10.08
C GLU A 206 0.60 -13.03 -9.50
N ILE A 207 1.15 -14.22 -9.77
CA ILE A 207 0.51 -15.47 -9.42
C ILE A 207 1.43 -16.32 -8.55
N CYS A 208 1.04 -16.55 -7.31
CA CYS A 208 1.58 -17.52 -6.36
C CYS A 208 3.10 -17.51 -6.27
N GLU A 209 3.80 -18.41 -7.00
CA GLU A 209 5.27 -18.54 -7.00
C GLU A 209 5.99 -17.26 -7.38
N ASP A 210 5.35 -16.39 -8.14
CA ASP A 210 5.93 -15.12 -8.57
C ASP A 210 6.39 -14.26 -7.39
N MET A 211 5.71 -14.32 -6.23
CA MET A 211 6.12 -13.58 -5.02
C MET A 211 7.29 -14.22 -4.25
N TRP A 212 7.64 -15.50 -4.55
CA TRP A 212 8.65 -16.25 -3.81
C TRP A 212 10.06 -16.09 -4.40
N VAL A 213 10.16 -15.63 -5.64
CA VAL A 213 11.44 -15.42 -6.31
C VAL A 213 12.17 -14.20 -5.74
N PRO A 214 13.50 -14.12 -5.85
CA PRO A 214 14.30 -12.99 -5.33
C PRO A 214 13.90 -11.64 -5.90
N VAL A 215 13.50 -11.59 -7.18
CA VAL A 215 13.01 -10.37 -7.87
C VAL A 215 11.64 -10.69 -8.45
N PRO A 216 10.55 -10.46 -7.68
CA PRO A 216 9.19 -10.69 -8.14
C PRO A 216 8.78 -9.75 -9.28
N PRO A 217 7.85 -10.14 -10.17
CA PRO A 217 7.28 -9.25 -11.17
C PRO A 217 6.71 -7.96 -10.55
N SER A 218 6.05 -8.07 -9.41
CA SER A 218 5.51 -6.93 -8.64
C SER A 218 6.55 -5.88 -8.27
N ALA A 219 7.83 -6.27 -8.06
CA ALA A 219 8.89 -5.32 -7.75
C ALA A 219 9.18 -4.39 -8.95
N ARG A 220 9.24 -4.94 -10.18
CA ARG A 220 9.42 -4.14 -11.40
C ARG A 220 8.17 -3.30 -11.69
N ALA A 221 6.99 -3.90 -11.58
CA ALA A 221 5.72 -3.22 -11.81
C ALA A 221 5.52 -2.02 -10.86
N SER A 222 5.93 -2.14 -9.60
CA SER A 222 5.86 -1.02 -8.64
C SER A 222 6.74 0.16 -9.08
N LEU A 223 7.93 -0.11 -9.61
CA LEU A 223 8.84 0.89 -10.16
C LEU A 223 8.29 1.50 -11.47
N ALA A 224 7.48 0.76 -12.21
CA ALA A 224 6.74 1.24 -13.40
C ALA A 224 5.44 1.97 -13.04
N GLY A 225 5.11 2.12 -11.73
CA GLY A 225 3.99 2.94 -11.28
C GLY A 225 2.82 2.18 -10.68
N ALA A 226 2.83 0.83 -10.62
CA ALA A 226 1.76 0.09 -9.96
C ALA A 226 1.72 0.40 -8.46
N THR A 227 0.55 0.80 -7.95
CA THR A 227 0.31 1.17 -6.54
C THR A 227 -0.42 0.09 -5.74
N LEU A 228 -1.13 -0.79 -6.43
CA LEU A 228 -1.80 -1.95 -5.87
C LEU A 228 -1.27 -3.23 -6.54
N LEU A 229 -0.67 -4.09 -5.74
CA LEU A 229 -0.15 -5.38 -6.17
C LEU A 229 -1.11 -6.46 -5.71
N VAL A 230 -1.45 -7.40 -6.57
CA VAL A 230 -2.33 -8.51 -6.21
C VAL A 230 -1.69 -9.85 -6.53
N ASN A 231 -1.85 -10.80 -5.64
CA ASN A 231 -1.34 -12.15 -5.80
C ASN A 231 -2.45 -13.18 -5.64
N LEU A 232 -2.68 -13.93 -6.70
CA LEU A 232 -3.58 -15.07 -6.74
C LEU A 232 -2.77 -16.31 -6.39
N SER A 233 -3.11 -16.99 -5.31
CA SER A 233 -2.34 -18.16 -4.85
C SER A 233 -3.13 -19.46 -4.82
N GLY A 234 -2.52 -20.53 -5.34
CA GLY A 234 -2.88 -21.91 -5.11
C GLY A 234 -1.88 -22.58 -4.17
N SER A 235 -1.42 -21.85 -3.14
CA SER A 235 -0.38 -22.31 -2.23
C SER A 235 -0.97 -23.25 -1.17
N PRO A 236 -0.58 -24.54 -1.11
CA PRO A 236 -1.01 -25.44 -0.07
C PRO A 236 -0.44 -25.04 1.29
N ILE A 237 -1.14 -25.44 2.37
CA ILE A 237 -0.70 -25.13 3.71
C ILE A 237 0.22 -26.23 4.25
N THR A 238 1.36 -25.85 4.78
CA THR A 238 2.22 -26.66 5.62
C THR A 238 2.48 -25.93 6.94
N ILE A 239 3.00 -26.63 7.95
CA ILE A 239 3.29 -26.02 9.26
C ILE A 239 4.30 -24.86 9.07
N GLY A 240 3.92 -23.66 9.54
CA GLY A 240 4.72 -22.43 9.41
C GLY A 240 4.46 -21.62 8.14
N ARG A 241 3.93 -22.21 7.08
CA ARG A 241 3.73 -21.55 5.77
C ARG A 241 2.92 -20.25 5.84
N ALA A 242 1.92 -20.19 6.71
CA ALA A 242 1.11 -18.98 6.85
C ALA A 242 1.93 -17.77 7.32
N GLU A 243 2.92 -17.99 8.18
CA GLU A 243 3.81 -16.93 8.62
C GLU A 243 4.81 -16.55 7.54
N ASP A 244 5.35 -17.51 6.80
CA ASP A 244 6.21 -17.23 5.63
C ASP A 244 5.49 -16.32 4.63
N ARG A 245 4.21 -16.61 4.32
CA ARG A 245 3.38 -15.78 3.43
C ARG A 245 3.19 -14.37 3.99
N ARG A 246 2.89 -14.21 5.30
CA ARG A 246 2.77 -12.88 5.93
C ARG A 246 4.06 -12.07 5.79
N GLN A 247 5.21 -12.67 6.05
CA GLN A 247 6.50 -12.01 5.96
C GLN A 247 6.81 -11.56 4.52
N LEU A 248 6.54 -12.39 3.51
CA LEU A 248 6.75 -12.06 2.12
C LEU A 248 5.83 -10.92 1.67
N VAL A 249 4.53 -11.02 1.95
CA VAL A 249 3.54 -10.00 1.58
C VAL A 249 3.83 -8.68 2.28
N ALA A 250 4.11 -8.70 3.59
CA ALA A 250 4.49 -7.51 4.33
C ALA A 250 5.76 -6.86 3.78
N SER A 251 6.79 -7.68 3.49
CA SER A 251 8.05 -7.21 2.91
C SER A 251 7.87 -6.64 1.50
N ALA A 252 7.07 -7.29 0.64
CA ALA A 252 6.76 -6.80 -0.70
C ALA A 252 6.03 -5.46 -0.65
N SER A 253 4.93 -5.38 0.13
CA SER A 253 4.16 -4.14 0.34
C SER A 253 5.03 -2.98 0.84
N ALA A 254 5.94 -3.24 1.81
CA ALA A 254 6.85 -2.23 2.36
C ALA A 254 7.90 -1.75 1.36
N ARG A 255 8.59 -2.69 0.67
CA ARG A 255 9.68 -2.35 -0.26
C ARG A 255 9.17 -1.71 -1.55
N CYS A 256 8.04 -2.18 -2.05
CA CYS A 256 7.40 -1.66 -3.26
C CYS A 256 6.61 -0.38 -3.01
N LEU A 257 6.52 0.09 -1.76
CA LEU A 257 5.68 1.23 -1.36
C LEU A 257 4.30 1.11 -2.02
N ALA A 258 3.58 0.03 -1.71
CA ALA A 258 2.33 -0.32 -2.39
C ALA A 258 1.31 -0.96 -1.43
N GLY A 259 0.04 -0.94 -1.83
CA GLY A 259 -0.95 -1.88 -1.33
C GLY A 259 -0.66 -3.28 -1.86
N TYR A 260 -0.93 -4.32 -1.08
CA TYR A 260 -0.78 -5.71 -1.52
C TYR A 260 -1.97 -6.55 -1.07
N VAL A 261 -2.63 -7.20 -2.03
CA VAL A 261 -3.78 -8.07 -1.80
C VAL A 261 -3.39 -9.51 -2.12
N TYR A 262 -3.52 -10.40 -1.15
CA TYR A 262 -3.21 -11.81 -1.29
C TYR A 262 -4.47 -12.65 -1.09
N ALA A 263 -4.78 -13.53 -2.04
CA ALA A 263 -5.93 -14.42 -2.00
C ALA A 263 -5.50 -15.86 -2.30
N ALA A 264 -5.64 -16.76 -1.32
CA ALA A 264 -5.26 -18.16 -1.49
C ALA A 264 -6.46 -19.09 -1.64
N ALA A 265 -6.23 -20.20 -2.38
CA ALA A 265 -7.14 -21.31 -2.49
C ALA A 265 -7.46 -21.92 -1.11
N GLY A 266 -8.69 -22.37 -0.94
CA GLY A 266 -9.19 -22.83 0.35
C GLY A 266 -10.06 -24.05 0.23
N GLN A 267 -11.22 -23.98 0.84
CA GLN A 267 -12.17 -25.08 0.92
C GLN A 267 -12.61 -25.58 -0.47
N GLY A 268 -12.76 -26.88 -0.62
CA GLY A 268 -13.25 -27.52 -1.84
C GLY A 268 -12.14 -27.97 -2.79
N GLU A 269 -10.92 -27.47 -2.63
CA GLU A 269 -9.77 -27.94 -3.41
C GLU A 269 -9.46 -29.42 -3.12
N SER A 270 -8.91 -30.12 -4.12
CA SER A 270 -8.50 -31.51 -3.97
C SER A 270 -7.44 -31.67 -2.88
N THR A 271 -7.61 -32.66 -2.03
CA THR A 271 -6.74 -32.95 -0.88
C THR A 271 -6.01 -34.29 -1.03
N THR A 272 -5.65 -34.70 -2.26
CA THR A 272 -4.93 -35.96 -2.51
C THR A 272 -3.72 -36.10 -1.61
N ASP A 273 -2.82 -35.12 -1.61
CA ASP A 273 -1.60 -35.01 -0.77
C ASP A 273 -1.40 -33.62 -0.18
N LEU A 274 -2.32 -32.70 -0.39
CA LEU A 274 -2.20 -31.29 0.01
C LEU A 274 -3.38 -30.89 0.89
N ALA A 275 -3.24 -29.79 1.62
CA ALA A 275 -4.32 -29.15 2.36
C ALA A 275 -4.34 -27.64 2.07
N TRP A 276 -5.49 -27.03 2.25
CA TRP A 276 -5.76 -25.65 1.84
C TRP A 276 -6.39 -24.87 2.98
N ASP A 277 -5.88 -23.70 3.25
CA ASP A 277 -6.32 -22.89 4.39
C ASP A 277 -7.10 -21.63 4.04
N GLY A 278 -7.14 -21.24 2.75
CA GLY A 278 -7.88 -20.07 2.30
C GLY A 278 -7.39 -18.76 2.91
N GLN A 279 -6.08 -18.62 3.12
CA GLN A 279 -5.53 -17.39 3.71
C GLN A 279 -5.76 -16.20 2.78
N THR A 280 -6.31 -15.12 3.32
CA THR A 280 -6.52 -13.85 2.63
C THR A 280 -5.94 -12.72 3.47
N MET A 281 -5.19 -11.81 2.83
CA MET A 281 -4.50 -10.71 3.52
C MET A 281 -4.51 -9.45 2.67
N ILE A 282 -4.59 -8.29 3.32
CA ILE A 282 -4.44 -6.98 2.70
C ILE A 282 -3.43 -6.17 3.50
N TYR A 283 -2.37 -5.74 2.83
CA TYR A 283 -1.30 -4.93 3.42
C TYR A 283 -1.19 -3.58 2.72
N GLU A 284 -0.69 -2.59 3.44
CA GLU A 284 -0.33 -1.27 2.93
C GLU A 284 1.00 -0.84 3.56
N LEU A 285 2.01 -0.55 2.74
CA LEU A 285 3.33 -0.10 3.21
C LEU A 285 3.91 -0.99 4.33
N GLY A 286 3.70 -2.31 4.22
CA GLY A 286 4.13 -3.32 5.19
C GLY A 286 3.22 -3.49 6.42
N THR A 287 2.16 -2.70 6.55
CA THR A 287 1.21 -2.80 7.65
C THR A 287 0.01 -3.67 7.24
N LEU A 288 -0.33 -4.67 8.06
CA LEU A 288 -1.53 -5.48 7.88
C LEU A 288 -2.78 -4.62 8.13
N LEU A 289 -3.64 -4.50 7.12
CA LEU A 289 -4.94 -3.83 7.25
C LEU A 289 -6.05 -4.81 7.62
N ALA A 290 -6.08 -5.98 6.96
CA ALA A 290 -7.04 -7.03 7.25
C ALA A 290 -6.48 -8.41 6.90
N GLU A 291 -6.87 -9.42 7.68
CA GLU A 291 -6.61 -10.84 7.41
C GLU A 291 -7.89 -11.63 7.64
N GLY A 292 -8.20 -12.55 6.72
CA GLY A 292 -9.35 -13.45 6.83
C GLY A 292 -9.06 -14.65 7.74
N GLU A 293 -10.15 -15.26 8.22
CA GLU A 293 -10.05 -16.52 8.98
C GLU A 293 -9.57 -17.65 8.06
N ARG A 294 -8.52 -18.35 8.49
CA ARG A 294 -8.03 -19.54 7.83
C ARG A 294 -8.79 -20.77 8.28
N PHE A 295 -8.91 -21.76 7.40
CA PHE A 295 -9.68 -22.99 7.68
C PHE A 295 -11.12 -22.69 8.11
N ALA A 296 -11.69 -21.60 7.55
CA ALA A 296 -13.05 -21.21 7.89
C ALA A 296 -14.00 -22.41 7.79
N ALA A 297 -14.83 -22.58 8.81
CA ALA A 297 -15.81 -23.66 8.83
C ALA A 297 -16.73 -23.56 7.60
N PRO A 298 -17.17 -24.68 7.02
CA PRO A 298 -18.04 -24.65 5.86
C PRO A 298 -19.36 -23.96 6.20
N HIS A 299 -19.44 -22.67 5.89
CA HIS A 299 -20.68 -21.91 5.95
C HIS A 299 -21.50 -22.07 4.65
N GLY A 300 -21.59 -23.30 4.16
CA GLY A 300 -22.24 -23.61 2.89
C GLY A 300 -21.39 -23.17 1.68
N GLU A 301 -22.04 -22.91 0.56
CA GLU A 301 -21.42 -22.55 -0.72
C GLU A 301 -21.07 -21.06 -0.86
N ARG A 302 -20.92 -20.32 0.26
CA ARG A 302 -20.76 -18.87 0.23
C ARG A 302 -19.30 -18.45 0.20
N PRO A 303 -18.93 -17.48 -0.66
CA PRO A 303 -17.60 -16.88 -0.65
C PRO A 303 -17.37 -16.06 0.63
N THR A 304 -16.10 -15.98 1.05
CA THR A 304 -15.66 -15.11 2.14
C THR A 304 -14.85 -13.96 1.57
N LEU A 305 -15.19 -12.72 1.95
CA LEU A 305 -14.50 -11.51 1.53
C LEU A 305 -13.79 -10.88 2.73
N THR A 306 -12.47 -10.76 2.64
CA THR A 306 -11.65 -9.92 3.51
C THR A 306 -11.50 -8.57 2.85
N VAL A 307 -11.96 -7.49 3.49
CA VAL A 307 -12.07 -6.16 2.87
C VAL A 307 -11.34 -5.13 3.72
N ALA A 308 -10.61 -4.23 3.05
CA ALA A 308 -9.96 -3.08 3.68
C ALA A 308 -9.90 -1.89 2.73
N ASP A 309 -9.67 -0.70 3.28
CA ASP A 309 -9.48 0.53 2.53
C ASP A 309 -7.99 0.86 2.47
N VAL A 310 -7.39 0.84 1.28
CA VAL A 310 -5.99 1.17 1.01
C VAL A 310 -5.87 2.68 0.73
N ASP A 311 -4.94 3.34 1.38
CA ASP A 311 -4.65 4.77 1.21
C ASP A 311 -3.64 4.98 0.06
N LEU A 312 -4.17 5.14 -1.15
CA LEU A 312 -3.37 5.38 -2.36
C LEU A 312 -2.62 6.71 -2.30
N GLY A 313 -3.25 7.73 -1.73
CA GLY A 313 -2.63 9.03 -1.55
C GLY A 313 -1.40 8.97 -0.65
N ARG A 314 -1.45 8.17 0.42
CA ARG A 314 -0.30 7.92 1.29
C ARG A 314 0.82 7.18 0.54
N ILE A 315 0.48 6.17 -0.26
CA ILE A 315 1.45 5.43 -1.09
C ILE A 315 2.20 6.38 -2.02
N THR A 316 1.47 7.22 -2.75
CA THR A 316 2.04 8.23 -3.66
C THR A 316 2.94 9.23 -2.91
N GLN A 317 2.52 9.69 -1.72
CA GLN A 317 3.32 10.61 -0.90
C GLN A 317 4.60 9.96 -0.36
N GLU A 318 4.57 8.69 0.06
CA GLU A 318 5.78 8.00 0.52
C GLU A 318 6.78 7.77 -0.62
N ARG A 319 6.32 7.44 -1.83
CA ARG A 319 7.18 7.34 -3.03
C ARG A 319 7.84 8.68 -3.35
N LEU A 320 7.09 9.78 -3.28
CA LEU A 320 7.63 11.12 -3.51
C LEU A 320 8.74 11.51 -2.51
N ARG A 321 8.63 11.05 -1.26
CA ARG A 321 9.61 11.33 -0.20
C ARG A 321 10.85 10.45 -0.29
N GLN A 322 10.73 9.25 -0.82
CA GLN A 322 11.82 8.27 -0.89
C GLN A 322 12.52 8.32 -2.25
N GLY A 323 13.41 9.29 -2.47
CA GLY A 323 14.11 9.49 -3.75
C GLY A 323 14.85 8.25 -4.27
N SER A 324 15.31 7.34 -3.40
CA SER A 324 15.93 6.07 -3.80
C SER A 324 14.96 5.12 -4.54
N PHE A 325 13.64 5.32 -4.43
CA PHE A 325 12.66 4.55 -5.19
C PHE A 325 12.77 4.87 -6.69
N ASP A 326 12.77 6.15 -7.04
CA ASP A 326 12.96 6.63 -8.42
C ASP A 326 14.39 6.36 -8.93
N ASP A 327 15.42 6.50 -8.07
CA ASP A 327 16.80 6.13 -8.43
C ASP A 327 16.90 4.65 -8.80
N ASN A 328 16.14 3.76 -8.14
CA ASN A 328 16.12 2.34 -8.45
C ASN A 328 15.44 2.05 -9.79
N ALA A 329 14.33 2.73 -10.11
CA ALA A 329 13.68 2.62 -11.42
C ALA A 329 14.65 2.98 -12.56
N ARG A 330 15.37 4.11 -12.41
CA ARG A 330 16.39 4.53 -13.38
C ARG A 330 17.56 3.56 -13.49
N ALA A 331 18.02 3.01 -12.37
CA ALA A 331 19.15 2.06 -12.36
C ALA A 331 18.80 0.71 -13.04
N LEU A 332 17.54 0.33 -13.04
CA LEU A 332 17.03 -0.86 -13.71
C LEU A 332 16.51 -0.57 -15.13
N GLU A 333 16.66 0.68 -15.59
CA GLU A 333 16.20 1.15 -16.89
C GLU A 333 14.68 0.93 -17.11
N ILE A 334 13.91 0.92 -16.01
CA ILE A 334 12.46 0.83 -16.07
C ILE A 334 11.92 2.18 -16.56
N GLY A 335 11.45 2.21 -17.78
CA GLY A 335 10.99 3.40 -18.47
C GLY A 335 9.65 3.21 -19.16
N ASP A 336 9.24 4.27 -19.87
CA ASP A 336 8.02 4.26 -20.65
C ASP A 336 8.06 3.13 -21.71
N GLY A 337 7.04 2.27 -21.70
CA GLY A 337 6.88 1.19 -22.67
C GLY A 337 7.44 -0.17 -22.22
N GLU A 338 8.05 -0.31 -21.04
CA GLU A 338 8.41 -1.63 -20.50
C GLU A 338 7.20 -2.39 -19.99
N PHE A 339 6.18 -1.67 -19.52
CA PHE A 339 4.89 -2.23 -19.14
C PHE A 339 3.79 -1.73 -20.08
N THR A 340 2.87 -2.63 -20.40
CA THR A 340 1.67 -2.30 -21.15
C THR A 340 0.62 -1.75 -20.20
N GLU A 341 0.33 -0.45 -20.30
CA GLU A 341 -0.70 0.20 -19.48
C GLU A 341 -2.07 0.08 -20.14
N ILE A 342 -3.03 -0.47 -19.41
CA ILE A 342 -4.42 -0.65 -19.84
C ILE A 342 -5.29 0.26 -18.98
N SER A 343 -5.91 1.25 -19.61
CA SER A 343 -6.79 2.21 -18.95
C SER A 343 -8.22 1.67 -18.85
N PHE A 344 -8.88 1.93 -17.71
CA PHE A 344 -10.29 1.62 -17.51
C PHE A 344 -10.97 2.70 -16.67
N GLU A 345 -12.28 2.78 -16.73
CA GLU A 345 -13.08 3.63 -15.84
C GLU A 345 -13.62 2.79 -14.68
N LEU A 346 -13.40 3.24 -13.44
CA LEU A 346 -13.82 2.50 -12.24
C LEU A 346 -15.28 2.78 -11.88
N GLU A 347 -15.71 4.03 -12.03
CA GLU A 347 -17.00 4.56 -11.55
C GLU A 347 -17.20 4.31 -10.04
N PRO A 348 -16.32 4.89 -9.20
CA PRO A 348 -16.34 4.61 -7.77
C PRO A 348 -17.62 5.17 -7.12
N PRO A 349 -18.17 4.49 -6.09
CA PRO A 349 -19.33 4.98 -5.37
C PRO A 349 -19.08 6.36 -4.74
N THR A 350 -20.09 7.23 -4.85
CA THR A 350 -20.06 8.59 -4.30
C THR A 350 -20.66 8.69 -2.89
N ASP A 351 -21.33 7.64 -2.44
CA ASP A 351 -21.98 7.58 -1.13
C ASP A 351 -20.97 7.42 0.02
N ASP A 352 -21.39 7.79 1.23
CA ASP A 352 -20.65 7.50 2.47
C ASP A 352 -20.76 6.01 2.80
N LEU A 353 -19.70 5.28 2.47
CA LEU A 353 -19.56 3.85 2.79
C LEU A 353 -18.95 3.59 4.17
N GLY A 354 -18.62 4.64 4.93
CA GLY A 354 -17.75 4.55 6.08
C GLY A 354 -16.33 4.11 5.72
N LEU A 355 -15.43 4.11 6.67
CA LEU A 355 -14.02 3.72 6.48
C LEU A 355 -13.74 2.39 7.19
N LEU A 356 -13.24 1.39 6.45
CA LEU A 356 -12.87 0.06 6.94
C LEU A 356 -11.38 -0.01 7.29
N ARG A 357 -10.89 1.01 8.00
CA ARG A 357 -9.54 1.01 8.55
C ARG A 357 -9.51 1.70 9.90
N LYS A 358 -8.60 1.25 10.74
CA LYS A 358 -8.35 1.92 12.01
C LYS A 358 -7.65 3.24 11.76
N VAL A 359 -8.25 4.33 12.24
CA VAL A 359 -7.59 5.64 12.29
C VAL A 359 -7.18 5.90 13.72
N ASP A 360 -5.86 5.92 13.98
CA ASP A 360 -5.35 6.12 15.31
C ASP A 360 -5.56 7.57 15.75
N ARG A 361 -6.25 7.76 16.88
CA ARG A 361 -6.45 9.08 17.48
C ARG A 361 -5.12 9.75 17.86
N PHE A 362 -4.14 8.95 18.24
CA PHE A 362 -2.79 9.38 18.58
C PHE A 362 -1.77 8.59 17.76
N PRO A 363 -1.50 8.97 16.50
CA PRO A 363 -0.70 8.17 15.57
C PRO A 363 0.75 7.96 16.03
N PHE A 364 1.23 8.77 17.00
CA PHE A 364 2.57 8.65 17.56
C PHE A 364 2.64 7.81 18.85
N VAL A 365 1.51 7.27 19.31
CA VAL A 365 1.42 6.48 20.54
C VAL A 365 0.72 5.16 20.22
N PRO A 366 1.48 4.05 20.05
CA PRO A 366 0.88 2.76 19.74
C PRO A 366 -0.11 2.31 20.82
N ASP A 367 -1.24 1.75 20.38
CA ASP A 367 -2.23 1.14 21.30
C ASP A 367 -1.76 -0.22 21.84
N ASP A 368 -0.88 -0.93 21.08
CA ASP A 368 -0.29 -2.19 21.52
C ASP A 368 0.75 -1.94 22.63
N PRO A 369 0.57 -2.52 23.83
CA PRO A 369 1.47 -2.28 24.96
C PRO A 369 2.92 -2.72 24.70
N ALA A 370 3.16 -3.79 23.94
CA ALA A 370 4.50 -4.29 23.67
C ALA A 370 5.22 -3.34 22.70
N ARG A 371 4.52 -2.91 21.65
CA ARG A 371 5.02 -1.91 20.70
C ARG A 371 5.27 -0.57 21.40
N LEU A 372 4.34 -0.11 22.23
CA LEU A 372 4.51 1.12 23.00
C LEU A 372 5.76 1.06 23.91
N ALA A 373 5.98 -0.06 24.59
CA ALA A 373 7.16 -0.25 25.44
C ALA A 373 8.45 -0.20 24.61
N GLN A 374 8.47 -0.82 23.42
CA GLN A 374 9.61 -0.79 22.51
C GLN A 374 9.87 0.62 21.97
N ASP A 375 8.83 1.32 21.51
CA ASP A 375 8.95 2.68 20.99
C ASP A 375 9.43 3.66 22.08
N CYS A 376 8.93 3.54 23.29
CA CYS A 376 9.41 4.32 24.44
C CYS A 376 10.88 4.01 24.78
N TYR A 377 11.27 2.73 24.75
CA TYR A 377 12.65 2.31 24.95
C TYR A 377 13.58 2.94 23.91
N GLU A 378 13.23 2.87 22.64
CA GLU A 378 14.00 3.43 21.55
C GLU A 378 14.09 4.95 21.62
N ALA A 379 12.95 5.64 21.78
CA ALA A 379 12.90 7.10 21.88
C ALA A 379 13.79 7.63 23.01
N TYR A 380 13.77 6.96 24.18
CA TYR A 380 14.63 7.30 25.31
C TYR A 380 16.11 7.07 25.02
N HIS A 381 16.46 5.90 24.51
CA HIS A 381 17.86 5.53 24.27
C HIS A 381 18.51 6.28 23.09
N ILE A 382 17.76 6.67 22.06
CA ILE A 382 18.22 7.53 20.97
C ILE A 382 18.71 8.88 21.55
N GLN A 383 17.94 9.50 22.44
CA GLN A 383 18.29 10.77 23.06
C GLN A 383 19.52 10.64 23.97
N VAL A 384 19.57 9.58 24.80
CA VAL A 384 20.70 9.31 25.69
C VAL A 384 21.98 9.09 24.87
N ALA A 385 21.95 8.27 23.83
CA ALA A 385 23.11 7.98 22.98
C ALA A 385 23.59 9.23 22.23
N GLY A 386 22.65 10.02 21.70
CA GLY A 386 22.98 11.28 21.03
C GLY A 386 23.68 12.28 21.97
N LEU A 387 23.15 12.47 23.18
CA LEU A 387 23.76 13.34 24.17
C LEU A 387 25.11 12.82 24.66
N GLU A 388 25.22 11.53 24.96
CA GLU A 388 26.48 10.88 25.36
C GLU A 388 27.57 11.13 24.32
N GLN A 389 27.28 10.91 23.04
CA GLN A 389 28.25 11.11 21.96
C GLN A 389 28.69 12.58 21.84
N ARG A 390 27.76 13.52 21.97
CA ARG A 390 28.08 14.96 21.95
C ARG A 390 28.97 15.37 23.12
N LEU A 391 28.63 14.94 24.33
CA LEU A 391 29.43 15.21 25.53
C LEU A 391 30.85 14.63 25.39
N ARG A 392 30.98 13.40 24.87
CA ARG A 392 32.27 12.76 24.64
C ARG A 392 33.12 13.53 23.60
N ALA A 393 32.51 13.96 22.49
CA ALA A 393 33.20 14.64 21.39
C ALA A 393 33.76 16.02 21.81
N ILE A 394 33.13 16.71 22.76
CA ILE A 394 33.59 18.04 23.24
C ILE A 394 34.37 17.98 24.55
N GLY A 395 34.92 16.82 24.92
CA GLY A 395 35.76 16.67 26.08
C GLY A 395 35.01 16.55 27.40
N THR A 396 33.81 16.03 27.38
CA THR A 396 32.96 15.73 28.56
C THR A 396 32.74 16.91 29.51
N PRO A 397 32.23 18.05 29.04
CA PRO A 397 31.90 19.19 29.89
C PRO A 397 30.75 18.85 30.86
N LYS A 398 30.50 19.73 31.82
CA LYS A 398 29.27 19.68 32.62
C LYS A 398 28.06 20.02 31.76
N ALA A 399 26.96 19.31 31.96
CA ALA A 399 25.68 19.62 31.31
C ALA A 399 24.92 20.66 32.11
N VAL A 400 24.42 21.71 31.46
CA VAL A 400 23.60 22.74 32.12
C VAL A 400 22.16 22.65 31.57
N ILE A 401 21.18 22.62 32.45
CA ILE A 401 19.77 22.47 32.08
C ILE A 401 18.85 23.36 32.93
N GLY A 402 17.90 24.03 32.28
CA GLY A 402 16.78 24.69 32.96
C GLY A 402 15.66 23.70 33.26
N VAL A 403 15.24 23.58 34.49
CA VAL A 403 14.19 22.65 34.93
C VAL A 403 12.99 23.44 35.43
N SER A 404 11.91 23.42 34.65
CA SER A 404 10.66 24.11 34.98
C SER A 404 9.72 23.29 35.89
N GLY A 405 9.94 21.99 35.99
CA GLY A 405 9.03 21.03 36.63
C GLY A 405 7.92 20.53 35.70
N GLY A 406 7.91 20.94 34.43
CA GLY A 406 7.08 20.37 33.34
C GLY A 406 7.69 19.10 32.76
N LEU A 407 6.91 18.37 31.96
CA LEU A 407 7.27 17.07 31.43
C LEU A 407 8.56 17.09 30.59
N ASP A 408 8.70 18.06 29.68
CA ASP A 408 9.84 18.15 28.76
C ASP A 408 11.17 18.33 29.53
N SER A 409 11.20 19.27 30.46
CA SER A 409 12.40 19.51 31.27
C SER A 409 12.73 18.36 32.22
N THR A 410 11.70 17.65 32.70
CA THR A 410 11.84 16.43 33.50
C THR A 410 12.49 15.33 32.69
N HIS A 411 11.97 15.07 31.50
CA HIS A 411 12.50 14.06 30.56
C HIS A 411 13.96 14.39 30.16
N ALA A 412 14.22 15.63 29.78
CA ALA A 412 15.57 16.09 29.43
C ALA A 412 16.58 15.92 30.58
N LEU A 413 16.16 16.18 31.84
CA LEU A 413 17.01 15.97 33.02
C LEU A 413 17.32 14.48 33.23
N ILE A 414 16.34 13.59 33.07
CA ILE A 414 16.55 12.14 33.16
C ILE A 414 17.52 11.65 32.06
N VAL A 415 17.36 12.11 30.83
CA VAL A 415 18.27 11.80 29.70
C VAL A 415 19.69 12.27 30.02
N ALA A 416 19.86 13.50 30.56
CA ALA A 416 21.17 14.03 30.93
C ALA A 416 21.84 13.20 32.03
N CYS A 417 21.11 12.81 33.06
CA CYS A 417 21.62 11.94 34.11
C CYS A 417 22.08 10.59 33.58
N LYS A 418 21.27 9.97 32.69
CA LYS A 418 21.60 8.67 32.10
C LYS A 418 22.82 8.74 31.20
N ALA A 419 22.98 9.84 30.45
CA ALA A 419 24.17 10.06 29.62
C ALA A 419 25.43 10.18 30.51
N MET A 420 25.35 10.89 31.64
CA MET A 420 26.46 10.95 32.59
C MET A 420 26.79 9.57 33.21
N ASP A 421 25.76 8.80 33.60
CA ASP A 421 25.95 7.43 34.10
C ASP A 421 26.72 6.56 33.10
N ARG A 422 26.36 6.64 31.82
CA ARG A 422 27.02 5.87 30.72
C ARG A 422 28.43 6.33 30.43
N LEU A 423 28.73 7.60 30.68
CA LEU A 423 30.06 8.17 30.59
C LEU A 423 30.95 7.87 31.83
N GLY A 424 30.41 7.17 32.84
CA GLY A 424 31.10 6.94 34.11
C GLY A 424 31.32 8.20 34.92
N ARG A 425 30.49 9.23 34.71
CA ARG A 425 30.60 10.53 35.39
C ARG A 425 29.55 10.70 36.48
N PRO A 426 29.87 11.46 37.54
CA PRO A 426 28.90 11.70 38.60
C PRO A 426 27.73 12.56 38.08
N ARG A 427 26.53 12.27 38.52
CA ARG A 427 25.34 13.06 38.19
C ARG A 427 25.40 14.50 38.70
N SER A 428 26.28 14.81 39.67
CA SER A 428 26.58 16.18 40.10
C SER A 428 27.21 17.06 38.99
N ASP A 429 27.67 16.46 37.89
CA ASP A 429 28.11 17.20 36.72
C ASP A 429 26.96 17.68 35.82
N VAL A 430 25.71 17.31 36.14
CA VAL A 430 24.50 17.94 35.60
C VAL A 430 24.13 19.11 36.52
N LEU A 431 24.22 20.32 35.98
CA LEU A 431 23.87 21.56 36.65
C LEU A 431 22.44 21.95 36.30
N ALA A 432 21.50 21.64 37.17
CA ALA A 432 20.08 21.91 36.99
C ALA A 432 19.69 23.23 37.66
N PHE A 433 19.04 24.10 36.90
CA PHE A 433 18.57 25.40 37.42
C PHE A 433 17.05 25.53 37.26
N THR A 434 16.36 25.88 38.36
CA THR A 434 15.00 26.39 38.22
C THR A 434 15.01 27.92 38.21
N MET A 435 14.24 28.50 37.30
CA MET A 435 14.23 29.95 37.08
C MET A 435 12.80 30.50 37.30
N PRO A 436 12.37 30.65 38.59
CA PRO A 436 11.03 31.14 38.85
C PRO A 436 10.86 32.59 38.36
N GLY A 437 9.82 32.80 37.53
CA GLY A 437 9.32 34.07 37.06
C GLY A 437 7.99 34.44 37.72
N PHE A 438 7.35 35.52 37.25
CA PHE A 438 6.05 35.98 37.79
C PHE A 438 4.89 34.99 37.57
N ALA A 439 4.98 34.11 36.61
CA ALA A 439 3.95 33.10 36.28
C ALA A 439 4.31 31.68 36.77
N THR A 440 5.39 31.49 37.50
CA THR A 440 5.81 30.15 37.95
C THR A 440 5.00 29.75 39.17
N GLY A 441 4.21 28.66 39.09
CA GLY A 441 3.45 28.09 40.21
C GLY A 441 4.35 27.36 41.19
N GLU A 442 3.99 27.39 42.49
CA GLU A 442 4.72 26.69 43.55
C GLU A 442 4.79 25.17 43.33
N THR A 443 3.76 24.59 42.76
CA THR A 443 3.70 23.14 42.44
C THR A 443 4.80 22.74 41.46
N SER A 444 4.94 23.46 40.33
CA SER A 444 5.95 23.18 39.31
C SER A 444 7.37 23.36 39.85
N LYS A 445 7.59 24.42 40.64
CA LYS A 445 8.85 24.65 41.34
C LYS A 445 9.17 23.51 42.32
N GLY A 446 8.18 23.04 43.07
CA GLY A 446 8.31 21.90 43.99
C GLY A 446 8.71 20.62 43.25
N TYR A 447 8.13 20.35 42.10
CA TYR A 447 8.50 19.20 41.28
C TYR A 447 9.94 19.30 40.76
N ALA A 448 10.35 20.44 40.25
CA ALA A 448 11.72 20.66 39.76
C ALA A 448 12.76 20.41 40.88
N THR A 449 12.51 20.95 42.06
CA THR A 449 13.37 20.81 43.26
C THR A 449 13.48 19.35 43.69
N ARG A 450 12.33 18.68 43.89
CA ARG A 450 12.28 17.30 44.36
C ARG A 450 12.93 16.32 43.37
N LEU A 451 12.64 16.49 42.06
CA LEU A 451 13.25 15.67 41.05
C LEU A 451 14.77 15.80 40.99
N SER A 452 15.27 17.03 41.03
CA SER A 452 16.72 17.30 41.03
C SER A 452 17.44 16.68 42.20
N GLN A 453 16.82 16.74 43.41
CA GLN A 453 17.33 16.10 44.62
C GLN A 453 17.34 14.57 44.50
N LEU A 454 16.25 13.96 44.00
CA LEU A 454 16.15 12.51 43.83
C LEU A 454 17.16 11.97 42.83
N LEU A 455 17.46 12.73 41.79
CA LEU A 455 18.43 12.35 40.77
C LEU A 455 19.89 12.58 41.18
N GLY A 456 20.14 13.33 42.26
CA GLY A 456 21.49 13.62 42.78
C GLY A 456 22.28 14.59 41.90
N VAL A 457 21.62 15.49 41.20
CA VAL A 457 22.23 16.52 40.36
C VAL A 457 22.60 17.76 41.16
N THR A 458 23.53 18.58 40.67
CA THR A 458 23.76 19.91 41.24
C THR A 458 22.61 20.83 40.90
N PHE A 459 21.88 21.30 41.91
CA PHE A 459 20.66 22.07 41.71
C PHE A 459 20.75 23.46 42.36
N ALA A 460 20.27 24.48 41.64
CA ALA A 460 20.14 25.84 42.20
C ALA A 460 18.91 26.56 41.65
N GLU A 461 18.39 27.48 42.44
CA GLU A 461 17.32 28.37 42.03
C GLU A 461 17.90 29.73 41.61
N LEU A 462 17.51 30.21 40.42
CA LEU A 462 17.85 31.53 39.89
C LEU A 462 16.57 32.35 39.74
N ASP A 463 16.29 33.23 40.70
CA ASP A 463 15.12 34.11 40.63
C ASP A 463 15.29 35.20 39.56
N ILE A 464 14.58 35.01 38.41
CA ILE A 464 14.65 35.92 37.25
C ILE A 464 13.69 37.11 37.38
N ARG A 465 12.88 37.21 38.44
CA ARG A 465 11.94 38.32 38.65
C ARG A 465 12.66 39.67 38.76
N ARG A 466 13.86 39.64 39.37
CA ARG A 466 14.70 40.84 39.52
C ARG A 466 15.32 41.34 38.20
N SER A 467 15.48 40.46 37.23
CA SER A 467 16.10 40.77 35.96
C SER A 467 15.06 41.07 34.86
N ALA A 468 13.79 40.81 35.12
CA ALA A 468 12.71 41.09 34.19
C ALA A 468 12.26 42.56 34.38
N PRO A 469 12.16 43.40 33.30
CA PRO A 469 11.63 44.73 33.43
C PRO A 469 10.22 44.70 34.03
N SER A 470 10.00 45.42 35.14
CA SER A 470 8.70 45.56 35.78
C SER A 470 7.70 46.14 34.78
N ARG A 471 6.80 45.28 34.27
CA ARG A 471 5.69 45.75 33.47
C ARG A 471 4.76 46.56 34.38
N PRO A 472 4.43 47.81 34.01
CA PRO A 472 3.49 48.57 34.83
C PRO A 472 2.17 47.80 34.95
N PRO A 473 1.46 47.88 36.09
CA PRO A 473 0.21 47.19 36.28
C PRO A 473 -0.78 47.59 35.19
N ARG A 474 -1.35 46.61 34.47
CA ARG A 474 -2.42 46.85 33.51
C ARG A 474 -3.59 47.48 34.26
N ALA A 475 -3.97 48.66 33.85
CA ALA A 475 -5.22 49.26 34.27
C ALA A 475 -6.40 48.31 34.01
N PRO A 476 -7.39 48.23 34.91
CA PRO A 476 -8.52 47.29 34.74
C PRO A 476 -9.28 47.64 33.46
N SER A 477 -9.17 46.80 32.49
CA SER A 477 -9.93 46.93 31.22
C SER A 477 -11.34 46.38 31.47
N GLY A 478 -12.21 47.23 31.97
CA GLY A 478 -13.64 47.07 31.76
C GLY A 478 -13.96 47.61 30.38
N ARG A 479 -14.03 46.68 29.41
CA ARG A 479 -14.87 46.82 28.19
C ARG A 479 -14.90 45.52 27.42
N SER A 480 -16.12 45.11 27.16
CA SER A 480 -16.56 43.97 26.36
C SER A 480 -15.81 43.88 25.01
N MET A 481 -15.36 42.66 24.65
CA MET A 481 -14.97 42.33 23.30
C MET A 481 -16.17 42.50 22.36
N ARG A 482 -16.21 43.59 21.64
CA ARG A 482 -16.98 43.70 20.39
C ARG A 482 -16.00 43.53 19.22
N THR A 483 -16.28 42.53 18.44
CA THR A 483 -15.81 42.16 17.12
C THR A 483 -15.30 43.38 16.32
N CYS A 484 -14.02 43.33 15.94
CA CYS A 484 -13.48 44.21 14.90
C CYS A 484 -12.87 43.37 13.78
N VAL A 485 -13.71 42.97 12.84
CA VAL A 485 -13.29 42.51 11.51
C VAL A 485 -12.85 43.73 10.75
N ARG A 486 -11.54 43.96 10.61
CA ARG A 486 -11.02 44.95 9.65
C ARG A 486 -10.78 44.25 8.32
N ARG A 487 -11.48 44.74 7.29
CA ARG A 487 -11.21 44.54 5.87
C ARG A 487 -9.73 44.72 5.59
N VAL A 488 -9.10 43.73 4.97
CA VAL A 488 -7.79 43.88 4.35
C VAL A 488 -8.01 44.47 2.96
N ASP A 489 -7.57 45.70 2.78
CA ASP A 489 -7.52 46.41 1.50
C ASP A 489 -6.45 45.77 0.61
N ARG A 490 -6.83 45.38 -0.59
CA ARG A 490 -5.93 44.89 -1.64
C ARG A 490 -5.21 46.10 -2.28
N GLY A 491 -3.90 46.16 -2.11
CA GLY A 491 -3.11 47.07 -2.89
C GLY A 491 -1.68 47.26 -2.39
N ARG A 492 -0.78 46.43 -2.92
CA ARG A 492 0.59 46.71 -3.40
C ARG A 492 1.47 45.51 -3.33
N SER A 493 1.91 45.05 -4.49
CA SER A 493 2.94 44.03 -4.68
C SER A 493 4.29 44.53 -4.11
N PRO A 494 5.05 43.67 -3.40
CA PRO A 494 6.45 44.01 -3.10
C PRO A 494 7.32 43.71 -4.33
N GLY A 495 8.15 44.69 -4.68
CA GLY A 495 9.15 44.61 -5.74
C GLY A 495 10.30 43.66 -5.41
N PRO A 496 11.14 43.31 -6.40
CA PRO A 496 12.13 42.23 -6.27
C PRO A 496 13.31 42.61 -5.38
N TRP A 497 13.80 41.63 -4.63
CA TRP A 497 15.01 41.73 -3.82
C TRP A 497 16.26 41.86 -4.69
N PRO A 498 17.28 42.66 -4.29
CA PRO A 498 18.49 42.83 -5.07
C PRO A 498 19.38 41.57 -5.02
N ALA A 499 19.83 41.15 -6.19
CA ALA A 499 20.84 40.11 -6.37
C ALA A 499 22.20 40.58 -5.85
N THR A 500 22.78 39.85 -4.92
CA THR A 500 24.19 39.99 -4.53
C THR A 500 25.07 39.34 -5.58
N ALA A 501 25.96 40.15 -6.13
CA ALA A 501 26.95 39.72 -7.14
C ALA A 501 27.95 38.70 -6.59
N ALA A 502 28.08 37.59 -7.30
CA ALA A 502 29.21 36.67 -7.13
C ALA A 502 30.38 37.17 -7.96
N THR A 503 31.49 37.47 -7.30
CA THR A 503 32.77 37.73 -7.93
C THR A 503 33.44 36.40 -8.29
N THR A 504 33.64 36.23 -9.59
CA THR A 504 34.53 35.23 -10.19
C THR A 504 35.98 35.63 -10.02
N SER A 505 36.84 34.72 -9.59
CA SER A 505 38.25 34.76 -9.94
C SER A 505 38.73 33.37 -10.37
N ALA A 506 39.10 33.32 -11.62
CA ALA A 506 39.71 32.18 -12.31
C ALA A 506 41.23 32.10 -12.01
N GLY A 507 41.78 30.91 -12.12
CA GLY A 507 43.19 30.69 -12.33
C GLY A 507 43.64 29.25 -12.12
N PRO A 508 44.33 28.66 -13.08
CA PRO A 508 44.52 27.22 -13.20
C PRO A 508 45.85 26.72 -12.62
N ARG A 509 45.93 25.45 -12.20
CA ARG A 509 47.19 24.68 -12.27
C ARG A 509 46.95 23.18 -12.43
N THR A 510 47.61 22.70 -13.43
CA THR A 510 47.92 21.37 -13.91
C THR A 510 48.73 20.51 -12.92
N GLY A 511 48.65 19.19 -13.04
CA GLY A 511 49.68 18.26 -12.56
C GLY A 511 49.14 16.92 -12.07
N SER A 512 49.01 15.97 -12.94
CA SER A 512 49.53 14.59 -13.06
C SER A 512 49.84 13.82 -11.77
N SER A 513 49.29 12.66 -11.65
CA SER A 513 49.92 11.31 -11.65
C SER A 513 49.20 10.32 -10.71
N ARG A 514 48.89 9.18 -11.28
CA ARG A 514 48.52 7.90 -10.63
C ARG A 514 49.73 7.28 -9.90
N PRO A 515 49.72 6.10 -9.28
CA PRO A 515 48.63 5.27 -8.72
C PRO A 515 48.98 4.70 -7.32
N CYS A 516 48.03 4.25 -6.57
CA CYS A 516 48.00 2.90 -5.99
C CYS A 516 46.56 2.65 -5.47
#